data_0c7fd828b4fa8802fce03e20e2d1eebc
#
_entry.id   0c7fd828b4fa8802fce03e20e2d1eebc
#
_cell.length_a   1.000
_cell.length_b   1.000
_cell.length_c   1.000
_cell.angle_alpha   90.00
_cell.angle_beta   90.00
_cell.angle_gamma   90.00
#
_symmetry.space_group_name_H-M   'P 1'
#
loop_
_entity.id
_entity.type
_entity.pdbx_description
1 polymer ?
#
loop_
_entity_poly.entity_id
_entity_poly.type
_entity_poly.pdbx_seq_one_letter_code
_entity_poly.pdbx_strand_id
1 'polypeptide(L)'
;MNRTELRLIIKDYEVIANRLFRADYYDYINVLKKYISFLESTEITKDYIDRCGGYDENTEDDFNKALNNRRLVFALGDTESEEVRTVFSMLKFISGKYETVPLGILNKYSSANKFNDMLDAFNDRVVSVLNMYITNYLSKEGIKMRLDDNTSVVINNSGQFNLANDNATINATQNNGIKAEDFTQLIDSMRAALADDLSDDDKETANDSIDIIQDELLSEQPNEKNVRSHFKILSKIDSGVKFASACCALLTFADKVYPFLGQLTALFPH
;
A
#
# COMPACT_ATOMS: atom_id res chain seq x y z
N MET A 1 24.97 10.94 -10.37
CA MET A 1 24.29 10.04 -9.39
C MET A 1 24.78 8.60 -9.59
N ASN A 2 25.15 7.91 -8.51
CA ASN A 2 25.57 6.51 -8.54
C ASN A 2 24.44 5.57 -8.03
N ARG A 3 24.64 4.23 -8.14
CA ARG A 3 23.64 3.22 -7.72
C ARG A 3 23.22 3.34 -6.24
N THR A 4 24.18 3.58 -5.35
CA THR A 4 23.93 3.69 -3.92
C THR A 4 23.13 4.95 -3.60
N GLU A 5 23.44 6.06 -4.24
CA GLU A 5 22.69 7.32 -4.11
C GLU A 5 21.24 7.15 -4.56
N LEU A 6 21.02 6.50 -5.72
CA LEU A 6 19.65 6.27 -6.18
C LEU A 6 18.85 5.36 -5.23
N ARG A 7 19.47 4.29 -4.69
CA ARG A 7 18.83 3.45 -3.67
C ARG A 7 18.41 4.22 -2.42
N LEU A 8 19.27 5.13 -1.95
CA LEU A 8 18.96 5.98 -0.81
C LEU A 8 17.81 6.94 -1.13
N ILE A 9 17.84 7.58 -2.30
CA ILE A 9 16.77 8.48 -2.75
C ILE A 9 15.42 7.74 -2.82
N ILE A 10 15.38 6.53 -3.39
CA ILE A 10 14.16 5.72 -3.46
C ILE A 10 13.63 5.45 -2.03
N LYS A 11 14.49 5.02 -1.11
CA LYS A 11 14.09 4.77 0.29
C LYS A 11 13.58 6.02 1.00
N ASP A 12 14.28 7.14 0.84
CA ASP A 12 13.89 8.41 1.46
C ASP A 12 12.57 8.91 0.89
N TYR A 13 12.36 8.73 -0.41
CA TYR A 13 11.09 9.02 -1.06
C TYR A 13 9.93 8.17 -0.49
N GLU A 14 10.13 6.86 -0.38
CA GLU A 14 9.14 5.95 0.21
C GLU A 14 8.76 6.37 1.63
N VAL A 15 9.74 6.72 2.44
CA VAL A 15 9.51 7.15 3.84
C VAL A 15 8.68 8.44 3.87
N ILE A 16 9.02 9.46 3.09
CA ILE A 16 8.30 10.73 3.13
C ILE A 16 6.91 10.62 2.49
N ALA A 17 6.75 9.84 1.41
CA ALA A 17 5.47 9.58 0.79
C ALA A 17 4.53 8.82 1.74
N ASN A 18 5.00 7.71 2.34
CA ASN A 18 4.23 6.96 3.33
C ASN A 18 3.82 7.82 4.53
N ARG A 19 4.70 8.72 4.97
CA ARG A 19 4.38 9.65 6.05
C ARG A 19 3.27 10.62 5.64
N LEU A 20 3.27 11.10 4.40
CA LEU A 20 2.21 11.99 3.89
C LEU A 20 0.85 11.28 3.86
N PHE A 21 0.79 10.07 3.36
CA PHE A 21 -0.46 9.29 3.30
C PHE A 21 -1.02 8.89 4.67
N ARG A 22 -0.18 8.85 5.72
CA ARG A 22 -0.57 8.53 7.10
C ARG A 22 -0.73 9.73 8.01
N ALA A 23 -0.52 10.95 7.50
CA ALA A 23 -0.65 12.16 8.27
C ALA A 23 -2.13 12.45 8.59
N ASP A 24 -2.42 12.82 9.83
CA ASP A 24 -3.74 13.32 10.18
C ASP A 24 -3.99 14.74 9.63
N TYR A 25 -5.24 15.14 9.59
CA TYR A 25 -5.68 16.41 8.99
C TYR A 25 -4.92 17.63 9.54
N TYR A 26 -4.62 17.68 10.83
CA TYR A 26 -3.99 18.82 11.48
C TYR A 26 -2.47 18.89 11.28
N ASP A 27 -1.81 17.75 11.10
CA ASP A 27 -0.36 17.70 10.82
C ASP A 27 -0.05 17.63 9.30
N TYR A 28 -1.06 17.39 8.50
CA TYR A 28 -0.90 17.12 7.07
C TYR A 28 -0.05 18.14 6.34
N ILE A 29 -0.31 19.45 6.53
CA ILE A 29 0.43 20.52 5.85
C ILE A 29 1.92 20.52 6.24
N ASN A 30 2.26 20.21 7.49
CA ASN A 30 3.65 20.12 7.94
C ASN A 30 4.38 18.96 7.23
N VAL A 31 3.69 17.84 7.05
CA VAL A 31 4.24 16.69 6.33
C VAL A 31 4.31 16.98 4.82
N LEU A 32 3.27 17.62 4.26
CA LEU A 32 3.23 18.01 2.85
C LEU A 32 4.38 18.98 2.49
N LYS A 33 4.70 19.94 3.36
CA LYS A 33 5.86 20.82 3.17
C LYS A 33 7.16 20.03 3.03
N LYS A 34 7.34 19.00 3.86
CA LYS A 34 8.53 18.14 3.79
C LYS A 34 8.55 17.30 2.52
N TYR A 35 7.39 16.79 2.10
CA TYR A 35 7.25 16.05 0.84
C TYR A 35 7.61 16.93 -0.37
N ILE A 36 7.04 18.13 -0.47
CA ILE A 36 7.35 19.09 -1.54
C ILE A 36 8.84 19.49 -1.49
N SER A 37 9.36 19.79 -0.30
CA SER A 37 10.79 20.10 -0.14
C SER A 37 11.71 18.97 -0.62
N PHE A 38 11.34 17.72 -0.35
CA PHE A 38 12.08 16.56 -0.87
C PHE A 38 12.08 16.53 -2.39
N LEU A 39 10.89 16.70 -3.02
CA LEU A 39 10.76 16.70 -4.47
C LEU A 39 11.57 17.80 -5.15
N GLU A 40 11.66 18.97 -4.53
CA GLU A 40 12.37 20.14 -5.07
C GLU A 40 13.89 20.09 -4.79
N SER A 41 14.31 19.49 -3.69
CA SER A 41 15.74 19.44 -3.31
C SER A 41 16.48 18.23 -3.88
N THR A 42 15.76 17.19 -4.29
CA THR A 42 16.34 15.98 -4.88
C THR A 42 16.43 16.14 -6.39
N GLU A 43 17.64 16.23 -6.93
CA GLU A 43 17.90 16.53 -8.35
C GLU A 43 17.07 15.69 -9.31
N ILE A 44 17.03 14.36 -9.12
CA ILE A 44 16.34 13.43 -10.03
C ILE A 44 14.81 13.65 -10.04
N THR A 45 14.18 13.93 -8.90
CA THR A 45 12.74 14.19 -8.82
C THR A 45 12.40 15.59 -9.33
N LYS A 46 13.26 16.56 -9.00
CA LYS A 46 13.13 17.93 -9.51
C LYS A 46 13.21 17.97 -11.04
N ASP A 47 14.21 17.34 -11.64
CA ASP A 47 14.40 17.28 -13.08
C ASP A 47 13.22 16.60 -13.79
N TYR A 48 12.64 15.57 -13.16
CA TYR A 48 11.44 14.94 -13.69
C TYR A 48 10.23 15.87 -13.68
N ILE A 49 9.99 16.55 -12.57
CA ILE A 49 8.89 17.53 -12.44
C ILE A 49 9.08 18.69 -13.42
N ASP A 50 10.31 19.22 -13.54
CA ASP A 50 10.63 20.31 -14.45
C ASP A 50 10.40 19.91 -15.92
N ARG A 51 10.72 18.67 -16.31
CA ARG A 51 10.38 18.11 -17.64
C ARG A 51 8.88 17.98 -17.89
N CYS A 52 8.10 17.76 -16.84
CA CYS A 52 6.63 17.74 -16.92
C CYS A 52 6.02 19.15 -16.95
N GLY A 53 6.83 20.22 -16.95
CA GLY A 53 6.40 21.61 -17.01
C GLY A 53 6.52 22.38 -15.69
N GLY A 54 7.02 21.75 -14.64
CA GLY A 54 7.32 22.41 -13.36
C GLY A 54 6.08 22.97 -12.64
N TYR A 55 6.25 24.10 -11.96
CA TYR A 55 5.16 24.81 -11.29
C TYR A 55 4.32 25.60 -12.28
N ASP A 56 2.98 25.50 -12.17
CA ASP A 56 2.06 26.28 -12.97
C ASP A 56 1.67 27.56 -12.24
N GLU A 57 2.02 28.71 -12.81
CA GLU A 57 1.72 30.03 -12.24
C GLU A 57 0.21 30.34 -12.16
N ASN A 58 -0.61 29.68 -12.98
CA ASN A 58 -2.07 29.83 -12.95
C ASN A 58 -2.74 29.04 -11.81
N THR A 59 -1.97 28.22 -11.07
CA THR A 59 -2.48 27.31 -10.03
C THR A 59 -3.34 28.04 -9.00
N GLU A 60 -2.97 29.26 -8.58
CA GLU A 60 -3.76 30.04 -7.61
C GLU A 60 -5.14 30.39 -8.13
N ASP A 61 -5.22 30.82 -9.36
CA ASP A 61 -6.51 31.20 -9.98
C ASP A 61 -7.41 29.96 -10.15
N ASP A 62 -6.85 28.85 -10.59
CA ASP A 62 -7.61 27.62 -10.79
C ASP A 62 -8.03 27.00 -9.47
N PHE A 63 -7.17 27.08 -8.45
CA PHE A 63 -7.51 26.68 -7.08
C PHE A 63 -8.65 27.53 -6.52
N ASN A 64 -8.60 28.83 -6.66
CA ASN A 64 -9.63 29.73 -6.18
C ASN A 64 -10.96 29.53 -6.94
N LYS A 65 -10.93 29.31 -8.26
CA LYS A 65 -12.13 28.94 -9.03
C LYS A 65 -12.71 27.61 -8.51
N ALA A 66 -11.89 26.60 -8.29
CA ALA A 66 -12.33 25.33 -7.73
C ALA A 66 -12.90 25.51 -6.32
N LEU A 67 -12.24 26.25 -5.44
CA LEU A 67 -12.69 26.48 -4.06
C LEU A 67 -14.08 27.13 -4.02
N ASN A 68 -14.33 28.12 -4.89
CA ASN A 68 -15.57 28.90 -4.94
C ASN A 68 -16.71 28.22 -5.70
N ASN A 69 -16.44 27.21 -6.50
CA ASN A 69 -17.44 26.49 -7.28
C ASN A 69 -17.64 25.06 -6.75
N ARG A 70 -18.76 24.78 -6.09
CA ARG A 70 -19.08 23.47 -5.50
C ARG A 70 -19.04 22.30 -6.49
N ARG A 71 -19.25 22.54 -7.78
CA ARG A 71 -19.31 21.49 -8.83
C ARG A 71 -18.00 21.29 -9.57
N LEU A 72 -17.05 22.22 -9.42
CA LEU A 72 -15.79 22.14 -10.14
C LEU A 72 -14.80 21.28 -9.34
N VAL A 73 -14.35 20.19 -9.93
CA VAL A 73 -13.24 19.36 -9.48
C VAL A 73 -12.03 19.76 -10.33
N PHE A 74 -10.81 19.64 -9.79
CA PHE A 74 -9.61 19.88 -10.59
C PHE A 74 -9.56 18.92 -11.77
N ALA A 75 -9.41 19.44 -12.98
CA ALA A 75 -9.00 18.65 -14.13
C ALA A 75 -7.49 18.42 -13.98
N LEU A 76 -7.10 17.18 -13.76
CA LEU A 76 -5.68 16.86 -13.55
C LEU A 76 -4.88 16.93 -14.86
N GLY A 77 -5.53 16.72 -16.00
CA GLY A 77 -4.94 16.68 -17.33
C GLY A 77 -5.22 15.36 -18.04
N ASP A 78 -4.85 15.29 -19.32
CA ASP A 78 -5.05 14.12 -20.18
C ASP A 78 -3.73 13.35 -20.42
N THR A 79 -2.60 13.87 -19.96
CA THR A 79 -1.26 13.31 -20.12
C THR A 79 -0.52 13.22 -18.79
N GLU A 80 0.46 12.29 -18.71
CA GLU A 80 1.34 12.15 -17.55
C GLU A 80 1.95 13.51 -17.13
N SER A 81 2.46 14.28 -18.09
CA SER A 81 3.10 15.56 -17.79
C SER A 81 2.12 16.60 -17.24
N GLU A 82 0.89 16.64 -17.75
CA GLU A 82 -0.16 17.53 -17.26
C GLU A 82 -0.61 17.14 -15.85
N GLU A 83 -0.82 15.83 -15.60
CA GLU A 83 -1.21 15.34 -14.27
C GLU A 83 -0.12 15.62 -13.23
N VAL A 84 1.15 15.33 -13.54
CA VAL A 84 2.29 15.62 -12.66
C VAL A 84 2.37 17.14 -12.37
N ARG A 85 2.33 17.96 -13.41
CA ARG A 85 2.40 19.42 -13.26
C ARG A 85 1.25 19.96 -12.42
N THR A 86 0.03 19.56 -12.73
CA THR A 86 -1.18 20.03 -12.02
C THR A 86 -1.18 19.65 -10.56
N VAL A 87 -0.92 18.37 -10.27
CA VAL A 87 -0.94 17.87 -8.88
C VAL A 87 0.22 18.46 -8.07
N PHE A 88 1.44 18.48 -8.62
CA PHE A 88 2.59 19.09 -7.97
C PHE A 88 2.32 20.56 -7.63
N SER A 89 1.85 21.34 -8.61
CA SER A 89 1.58 22.77 -8.45
C SER A 89 0.52 23.04 -7.39
N MET A 90 -0.57 22.27 -7.40
CA MET A 90 -1.64 22.35 -6.42
C MET A 90 -1.13 22.02 -5.00
N LEU A 91 -0.38 20.95 -4.82
CA LEU A 91 0.15 20.55 -3.52
C LEU A 91 1.17 21.58 -2.99
N LYS A 92 2.03 22.08 -3.86
CA LYS A 92 2.98 23.15 -3.52
C LYS A 92 2.23 24.43 -3.10
N PHE A 93 1.21 24.84 -3.84
CA PHE A 93 0.39 25.99 -3.50
C PHE A 93 -0.32 25.81 -2.15
N ILE A 94 -0.97 24.66 -1.92
CA ILE A 94 -1.62 24.34 -0.65
C ILE A 94 -0.61 24.42 0.50
N SER A 95 0.54 23.80 0.35
CA SER A 95 1.57 23.76 1.40
C SER A 95 2.13 25.14 1.75
N GLY A 96 2.19 26.04 0.78
CA GLY A 96 2.70 27.40 0.97
C GLY A 96 1.69 28.39 1.55
N LYS A 97 0.40 28.17 1.30
CA LYS A 97 -0.65 29.17 1.60
C LYS A 97 -1.54 28.82 2.79
N TYR A 98 -1.69 27.55 3.12
CA TYR A 98 -2.67 27.11 4.12
C TYR A 98 -2.01 26.37 5.30
N GLU A 99 -2.65 26.45 6.47
CA GLU A 99 -2.27 25.67 7.66
C GLU A 99 -2.95 24.30 7.69
N THR A 100 -4.10 24.15 7.04
CA THR A 100 -4.82 22.89 6.82
C THR A 100 -5.36 22.87 5.41
N VAL A 101 -5.60 21.68 4.84
CA VAL A 101 -6.23 21.57 3.52
C VAL A 101 -7.65 22.17 3.59
N PRO A 102 -8.01 23.11 2.71
CA PRO A 102 -9.32 23.75 2.77
C PRO A 102 -10.46 22.74 2.62
N LEU A 103 -11.42 22.78 3.55
CA LEU A 103 -12.58 21.88 3.53
C LEU A 103 -13.40 21.99 2.23
N GLY A 104 -13.44 23.20 1.63
CA GLY A 104 -14.08 23.41 0.33
C GLY A 104 -13.45 22.58 -0.81
N ILE A 105 -12.20 22.18 -0.66
CA ILE A 105 -11.51 21.25 -1.58
C ILE A 105 -11.81 19.81 -1.19
N LEU A 106 -11.63 19.43 0.07
CA LEU A 106 -11.85 18.06 0.54
C LEU A 106 -13.28 17.56 0.27
N ASN A 107 -14.27 18.41 0.46
CA ASN A 107 -15.70 18.14 0.18
C ASN A 107 -16.00 17.80 -1.28
N LYS A 108 -15.08 18.05 -2.20
CA LYS A 108 -15.23 17.67 -3.62
C LYS A 108 -14.92 16.21 -3.87
N TYR A 109 -14.14 15.62 -2.99
CA TYR A 109 -13.65 14.24 -3.13
C TYR A 109 -14.35 13.28 -2.18
N SER A 110 -14.98 13.79 -1.11
CA SER A 110 -15.67 12.96 -0.13
C SER A 110 -16.87 13.68 0.48
N SER A 111 -17.93 12.92 0.80
CA SER A 111 -19.08 13.35 1.60
C SER A 111 -18.99 12.88 3.06
N ALA A 112 -17.84 12.38 3.50
CA ALA A 112 -17.64 11.95 4.87
C ALA A 112 -17.74 13.12 5.85
N ASN A 113 -18.05 12.80 7.12
CA ASN A 113 -18.16 13.82 8.17
C ASN A 113 -16.86 13.97 8.99
N LYS A 114 -15.88 13.07 8.81
CA LYS A 114 -14.60 13.13 9.50
C LYS A 114 -13.53 13.71 8.57
N PHE A 115 -12.73 14.64 9.09
CA PHE A 115 -11.69 15.30 8.31
C PHE A 115 -10.65 14.34 7.75
N ASN A 116 -10.26 13.31 8.51
CA ASN A 116 -9.31 12.31 8.05
C ASN A 116 -9.88 11.49 6.89
N ASP A 117 -11.14 11.03 6.98
CA ASP A 117 -11.78 10.28 5.89
C ASP A 117 -11.89 11.13 4.58
N MET A 118 -12.08 12.44 4.72
CA MET A 118 -12.08 13.36 3.59
C MET A 118 -10.68 13.57 3.01
N LEU A 119 -9.68 13.67 3.89
CA LEU A 119 -8.28 13.80 3.51
C LEU A 119 -7.80 12.52 2.82
N ASP A 120 -8.17 11.35 3.31
CA ASP A 120 -7.85 10.07 2.69
C ASP A 120 -8.41 9.99 1.26
N ALA A 121 -9.67 10.39 1.06
CA ALA A 121 -10.27 10.44 -0.27
C ALA A 121 -9.58 11.44 -1.22
N PHE A 122 -9.08 12.56 -0.71
CA PHE A 122 -8.27 13.51 -1.48
C PHE A 122 -6.90 12.90 -1.82
N ASN A 123 -6.26 12.24 -0.86
CA ASN A 123 -5.00 11.53 -1.08
C ASN A 123 -5.15 10.46 -2.15
N ASP A 124 -6.18 9.63 -2.07
CA ASP A 124 -6.43 8.54 -3.01
C ASP A 124 -6.70 9.01 -4.44
N ARG A 125 -7.37 10.16 -4.61
CA ARG A 125 -7.78 10.63 -5.94
C ARG A 125 -6.84 11.65 -6.56
N VAL A 126 -6.03 12.32 -5.77
CA VAL A 126 -5.20 13.42 -6.23
C VAL A 126 -3.72 13.14 -5.93
N VAL A 127 -3.36 12.99 -4.66
CA VAL A 127 -1.96 12.87 -4.27
C VAL A 127 -1.33 11.57 -4.78
N SER A 128 -2.12 10.49 -4.81
CA SER A 128 -1.69 9.19 -5.32
C SER A 128 -1.23 9.26 -6.79
N VAL A 129 -1.82 10.14 -7.60
CA VAL A 129 -1.42 10.31 -9.01
C VAL A 129 0.03 10.76 -9.12
N LEU A 130 0.42 11.82 -8.41
CA LEU A 130 1.80 12.29 -8.40
C LEU A 130 2.74 11.23 -7.81
N ASN A 131 2.33 10.62 -6.69
CA ASN A 131 3.13 9.56 -6.04
C ASN A 131 3.40 8.39 -6.98
N MET A 132 2.38 7.95 -7.72
CA MET A 132 2.49 6.88 -8.70
C MET A 132 3.53 7.21 -9.78
N TYR A 133 3.46 8.39 -10.37
CA TYR A 133 4.39 8.78 -11.43
C TYR A 133 5.82 8.95 -10.94
N ILE A 134 6.04 9.58 -9.78
CA ILE A 134 7.38 9.69 -9.18
C ILE A 134 7.96 8.31 -8.87
N THR A 135 7.17 7.43 -8.23
CA THR A 135 7.61 6.07 -7.94
C THR A 135 7.99 5.31 -9.20
N ASN A 136 7.13 5.35 -10.21
CA ASN A 136 7.38 4.68 -11.49
C ASN A 136 8.64 5.25 -12.18
N TYR A 137 8.82 6.56 -12.16
CA TYR A 137 10.01 7.19 -12.70
C TYR A 137 11.29 6.75 -11.97
N LEU A 138 11.30 6.80 -10.64
CA LEU A 138 12.44 6.35 -9.83
C LEU A 138 12.76 4.86 -10.05
N SER A 139 11.72 4.02 -10.16
CA SER A 139 11.87 2.59 -10.49
C SER A 139 12.51 2.39 -11.87
N LYS A 140 12.04 3.11 -12.89
CA LYS A 140 12.62 3.05 -14.25
C LYS A 140 14.11 3.46 -14.25
N GLU A 141 14.46 4.49 -13.50
CA GLU A 141 15.87 4.89 -13.36
C GLU A 141 16.69 3.83 -12.60
N GLY A 142 16.09 3.17 -11.60
CA GLY A 142 16.67 2.02 -10.92
C GLY A 142 16.99 0.87 -11.88
N ILE A 143 16.04 0.50 -12.73
CA ILE A 143 16.21 -0.55 -13.78
C ILE A 143 17.34 -0.18 -14.74
N LYS A 144 17.37 1.07 -15.23
CA LYS A 144 18.45 1.55 -16.12
C LYS A 144 19.83 1.41 -15.46
N MET A 145 19.92 1.64 -14.16
CA MET A 145 21.16 1.48 -13.39
C MET A 145 21.43 0.04 -12.94
N ARG A 146 20.61 -0.94 -13.37
CA ARG A 146 20.69 -2.36 -12.96
C ARG A 146 20.69 -2.50 -11.43
N LEU A 147 19.77 -1.80 -10.74
CA LEU A 147 19.58 -1.96 -9.30
C LEU A 147 18.87 -3.27 -8.95
N ASP A 148 18.40 -4.00 -9.95
CA ASP A 148 17.42 -5.08 -9.90
C ASP A 148 17.91 -6.35 -9.18
N ASP A 149 19.19 -6.42 -8.83
CA ASP A 149 19.72 -7.66 -8.27
C ASP A 149 19.17 -7.98 -6.87
N ASN A 150 18.29 -7.18 -6.24
CA ASN A 150 17.56 -7.54 -5.00
C ASN A 150 16.71 -6.41 -4.37
N THR A 151 16.00 -5.58 -5.12
CA THR A 151 15.08 -4.63 -4.46
C THR A 151 13.65 -4.79 -4.95
N SER A 152 12.84 -5.50 -4.18
CA SER A 152 11.39 -5.36 -4.23
C SER A 152 11.03 -3.95 -3.74
N VAL A 153 10.48 -3.12 -4.61
CA VAL A 153 9.90 -1.82 -4.21
C VAL A 153 8.58 -2.13 -3.51
N VAL A 154 8.57 -2.09 -2.18
CA VAL A 154 7.34 -2.24 -1.40
C VAL A 154 6.65 -0.88 -1.36
N ILE A 155 5.67 -0.69 -2.22
CA ILE A 155 4.79 0.49 -2.19
C ILE A 155 3.62 0.17 -1.26
N ASN A 156 3.67 0.67 -0.03
CA ASN A 156 2.52 0.65 0.86
C ASN A 156 1.51 1.72 0.41
N ASN A 157 0.71 1.37 -0.57
CA ASN A 157 -0.46 2.15 -0.96
C ASN A 157 -1.70 1.37 -0.53
N SER A 158 -2.67 1.99 0.10
CA SER A 158 -3.98 1.38 0.40
C SER A 158 -4.84 1.16 -0.85
N GLY A 159 -4.28 1.46 -2.04
CA GLY A 159 -4.84 1.18 -3.35
C GLY A 159 -3.91 0.29 -4.18
N GLN A 160 -4.49 -0.51 -5.07
CA GLN A 160 -3.77 -1.47 -5.90
C GLN A 160 -2.83 -0.75 -6.90
N PHE A 161 -1.53 -1.08 -6.88
CA PHE A 161 -0.56 -0.66 -7.88
C PHE A 161 -0.08 -1.88 -8.68
N ASN A 162 -0.29 -1.88 -10.00
CA ASN A 162 0.14 -2.94 -10.89
C ASN A 162 1.30 -2.44 -11.76
N LEU A 163 2.47 -3.06 -11.62
CA LEU A 163 3.63 -2.81 -12.47
C LEU A 163 3.76 -3.99 -13.45
N ALA A 164 3.64 -3.71 -14.75
CA ALA A 164 3.92 -4.69 -15.79
C ALA A 164 5.22 -4.32 -16.49
N ASN A 165 6.18 -5.23 -16.54
CA ASN A 165 7.31 -5.18 -17.44
C ASN A 165 6.94 -5.84 -18.78
N ASP A 166 7.58 -5.41 -19.87
CA ASP A 166 7.35 -5.84 -21.24
C ASP A 166 7.02 -7.33 -21.36
N ASN A 167 5.81 -7.65 -21.87
CA ASN A 167 5.24 -8.98 -22.06
C ASN A 167 4.60 -9.70 -20.85
N ALA A 168 4.38 -9.05 -19.72
CA ALA A 168 3.64 -9.64 -18.61
C ALA A 168 2.13 -9.37 -18.74
N THR A 169 1.33 -10.43 -18.70
CA THR A 169 -0.13 -10.32 -18.55
C THR A 169 -0.43 -10.08 -17.07
N ILE A 170 -0.98 -8.90 -16.73
CA ILE A 170 -1.38 -8.60 -15.35
C ILE A 170 -2.72 -9.28 -15.09
N ASN A 171 -2.71 -10.36 -14.33
CA ASN A 171 -3.91 -10.85 -13.65
C ASN A 171 -3.98 -10.14 -12.30
N ALA A 172 -4.61 -8.96 -12.27
CA ALA A 172 -4.78 -8.20 -11.05
C ALA A 172 -5.83 -8.88 -10.16
N THR A 173 -5.39 -9.62 -9.16
CA THR A 173 -6.24 -9.98 -8.04
C THR A 173 -6.13 -8.88 -7.00
N GLN A 174 -7.24 -8.19 -6.73
CA GLN A 174 -7.27 -7.12 -5.74
C GLN A 174 -7.10 -7.71 -4.35
N ASN A 175 -5.89 -7.65 -3.82
CA ASN A 175 -5.61 -7.98 -2.42
C ASN A 175 -6.11 -6.83 -1.53
N ASN A 176 -7.34 -6.92 -1.07
CA ASN A 176 -7.91 -6.00 -0.10
C ASN A 176 -7.20 -6.18 1.26
N GLY A 177 -6.03 -5.52 1.40
CA GLY A 177 -5.52 -5.07 2.70
C GLY A 177 -5.22 -6.12 3.77
N ILE A 178 -4.71 -7.30 3.43
CA ILE A 178 -4.08 -8.14 4.45
C ILE A 178 -2.69 -7.56 4.71
N LYS A 179 -2.49 -6.95 5.88
CA LYS A 179 -1.17 -6.55 6.32
C LYS A 179 -0.37 -7.80 6.63
N ALA A 180 0.84 -7.91 6.10
CA ALA A 180 1.73 -9.04 6.38
C ALA A 180 1.96 -9.23 7.89
N GLU A 181 1.94 -8.12 8.66
CA GLU A 181 2.04 -8.11 10.13
C GLU A 181 0.86 -8.82 10.80
N ASP A 182 -0.39 -8.56 10.35
CA ASP A 182 -1.59 -9.19 10.90
C ASP A 182 -1.61 -10.70 10.58
N PHE A 183 -1.11 -11.07 9.40
CA PHE A 183 -0.98 -12.46 8.99
C PHE A 183 0.07 -13.20 9.84
N THR A 184 1.25 -12.61 10.03
CA THR A 184 2.31 -13.17 10.88
C THR A 184 1.83 -13.36 12.30
N GLN A 185 1.11 -12.38 12.87
CA GLN A 185 0.53 -12.51 14.23
C GLN A 185 -0.45 -13.68 14.35
N LEU A 186 -1.23 -13.97 13.32
CA LEU A 186 -2.14 -15.12 13.31
C LEU A 186 -1.39 -16.45 13.24
N ILE A 187 -0.33 -16.53 12.44
CA ILE A 187 0.56 -17.70 12.39
C ILE A 187 1.26 -17.93 13.73
N ASP A 188 1.79 -16.87 14.35
CA ASP A 188 2.41 -16.96 15.68
C ASP A 188 1.40 -17.40 16.76
N SER A 189 0.15 -16.92 16.64
CA SER A 189 -0.94 -17.33 17.52
C SER A 189 -1.29 -18.83 17.37
N MET A 190 -1.24 -19.38 16.14
CA MET A 190 -1.41 -20.81 15.91
C MET A 190 -0.30 -21.61 16.59
N ARG A 191 0.97 -21.21 16.43
CA ARG A 191 2.12 -21.88 17.08
C ARG A 191 2.01 -21.82 18.60
N ALA A 192 1.67 -20.66 19.15
CA ALA A 192 1.49 -20.47 20.59
C ALA A 192 0.29 -21.23 21.18
N ALA A 193 -0.67 -21.60 20.34
CA ALA A 193 -1.86 -22.36 20.76
C ALA A 193 -1.69 -23.88 20.68
N LEU A 194 -0.55 -24.37 20.18
CA LEU A 194 -0.24 -25.80 20.23
C LEU A 194 -0.14 -26.25 21.71
N ALA A 195 -0.80 -27.37 22.04
CA ALA A 195 -0.83 -27.86 23.39
C ALA A 195 0.56 -28.33 23.85
N ASP A 196 0.90 -28.02 25.10
CA ASP A 196 2.21 -28.37 25.69
C ASP A 196 2.42 -29.88 25.83
N ASP A 197 1.34 -30.63 25.95
CA ASP A 197 1.29 -32.08 26.16
C ASP A 197 1.24 -32.89 24.84
N LEU A 198 1.29 -32.24 23.68
CA LEU A 198 1.47 -32.95 22.41
C LEU A 198 2.77 -33.68 22.34
N SER A 199 2.76 -34.85 21.66
CA SER A 199 3.99 -35.57 21.34
C SER A 199 4.94 -34.71 20.51
N ASP A 200 6.24 -34.96 20.60
CA ASP A 200 7.24 -34.24 19.81
C ASP A 200 7.02 -34.43 18.30
N ASP A 201 6.59 -35.62 17.86
CA ASP A 201 6.25 -35.92 16.46
C ASP A 201 5.02 -35.10 15.99
N ASP A 202 3.99 -34.94 16.85
CA ASP A 202 2.81 -34.13 16.50
C ASP A 202 3.14 -32.62 16.48
N LYS A 203 4.00 -32.16 17.37
CA LYS A 203 4.49 -30.77 17.37
C LYS A 203 5.31 -30.46 16.13
N GLU A 204 6.20 -31.35 15.72
CA GLU A 204 6.98 -31.23 14.50
C GLU A 204 6.05 -31.19 13.27
N THR A 205 5.13 -32.17 13.16
CA THR A 205 4.14 -32.25 12.08
C THR A 205 3.26 -31.00 12.00
N ALA A 206 2.85 -30.44 13.16
CA ALA A 206 2.06 -29.21 13.23
C ALA A 206 2.86 -28.01 12.72
N ASN A 207 4.10 -27.82 13.19
CA ASN A 207 4.95 -26.71 12.80
C ASN A 207 5.30 -26.77 11.31
N ASP A 208 5.65 -27.92 10.78
CA ASP A 208 5.91 -28.11 9.34
C ASP A 208 4.69 -27.77 8.49
N SER A 209 3.49 -28.18 8.95
CA SER A 209 2.25 -27.85 8.25
C SER A 209 1.92 -26.35 8.31
N ILE A 210 2.20 -25.69 9.43
CA ILE A 210 2.04 -24.24 9.59
C ILE A 210 3.02 -23.49 8.68
N ASP A 211 4.28 -23.94 8.59
CA ASP A 211 5.29 -23.32 7.71
C ASP A 211 4.88 -23.40 6.25
N ILE A 212 4.44 -24.58 5.79
CA ILE A 212 3.98 -24.77 4.42
C ILE A 212 2.73 -23.91 4.11
N ILE A 213 1.79 -23.83 5.04
CA ILE A 213 0.61 -22.95 4.89
C ILE A 213 1.06 -21.47 4.79
N GLN A 214 1.99 -21.06 5.63
CA GLN A 214 2.53 -19.70 5.63
C GLN A 214 3.20 -19.37 4.29
N ASP A 215 4.08 -20.24 3.80
CA ASP A 215 4.79 -20.04 2.54
C ASP A 215 3.83 -20.00 1.34
N GLU A 216 2.87 -20.91 1.30
CA GLU A 216 1.85 -20.94 0.24
C GLU A 216 0.97 -19.69 0.24
N LEU A 217 0.46 -19.26 1.40
CA LEU A 217 -0.42 -18.09 1.50
C LEU A 217 0.31 -16.77 1.30
N LEU A 218 1.64 -16.74 1.43
CA LEU A 218 2.48 -15.59 1.09
C LEU A 218 2.94 -15.62 -0.38
N SER A 219 2.75 -16.74 -1.09
CA SER A 219 3.11 -16.85 -2.50
C SER A 219 2.16 -16.07 -3.40
N GLU A 220 2.63 -15.64 -4.56
CA GLU A 220 1.79 -14.96 -5.57
C GLU A 220 0.67 -15.85 -6.13
N GLN A 221 0.87 -17.17 -6.11
CA GLN A 221 -0.08 -18.17 -6.60
C GLN A 221 -0.15 -19.36 -5.63
N PRO A 222 -0.95 -19.27 -4.56
CA PRO A 222 -1.08 -20.34 -3.59
C PRO A 222 -1.61 -21.63 -4.22
N ASN A 223 -0.96 -22.74 -3.92
CA ASN A 223 -1.46 -24.04 -4.32
C ASN A 223 -2.60 -24.49 -3.40
N GLU A 224 -3.85 -24.33 -3.86
CA GLU A 224 -5.04 -24.68 -3.10
C GLU A 224 -5.00 -26.11 -2.55
N LYS A 225 -4.53 -27.09 -3.32
CA LYS A 225 -4.44 -28.49 -2.88
C LYS A 225 -3.48 -28.67 -1.73
N ASN A 226 -2.36 -27.97 -1.78
CA ASN A 226 -1.32 -28.01 -0.76
C ASN A 226 -1.83 -27.41 0.55
N VAL A 227 -2.38 -26.19 0.47
CA VAL A 227 -3.00 -25.52 1.63
C VAL A 227 -4.10 -26.39 2.27
N ARG A 228 -5.03 -26.92 1.46
CA ARG A 228 -6.11 -27.81 1.96
C ARG A 228 -5.56 -29.08 2.62
N SER A 229 -4.48 -29.66 2.09
CA SER A 229 -3.85 -30.85 2.65
C SER A 229 -3.30 -30.59 4.05
N HIS A 230 -2.56 -29.50 4.21
CA HIS A 230 -1.95 -29.16 5.48
C HIS A 230 -2.94 -28.71 6.54
N PHE A 231 -4.01 -27.97 6.19
CA PHE A 231 -5.10 -27.73 7.13
C PHE A 231 -5.83 -29.01 7.56
N LYS A 232 -5.96 -30.02 6.68
CA LYS A 232 -6.49 -31.35 7.06
C LYS A 232 -5.55 -32.12 7.99
N ILE A 233 -4.25 -31.93 7.87
CA ILE A 233 -3.28 -32.51 8.82
C ILE A 233 -3.48 -31.85 10.18
N LEU A 234 -3.48 -30.51 10.22
CA LEU A 234 -3.68 -29.75 11.45
C LEU A 234 -5.00 -30.07 12.16
N SER A 235 -6.08 -30.30 11.40
CA SER A 235 -7.38 -30.66 11.99
C SER A 235 -7.41 -32.04 12.65
N LYS A 236 -6.43 -32.89 12.44
CA LYS A 236 -6.30 -34.21 13.07
C LYS A 236 -5.45 -34.20 14.34
N ILE A 237 -4.73 -33.10 14.57
CA ILE A 237 -3.90 -32.94 15.76
C ILE A 237 -4.80 -32.50 16.91
N ASP A 238 -4.84 -33.28 17.97
CA ASP A 238 -5.65 -32.97 19.16
C ASP A 238 -4.95 -31.91 20.04
N SER A 239 -4.94 -30.68 19.55
CA SER A 239 -4.33 -29.52 20.24
C SER A 239 -5.34 -28.67 21.02
N GLY A 240 -6.59 -29.14 21.15
CA GLY A 240 -7.60 -28.48 21.94
C GLY A 240 -8.24 -27.24 21.28
N VAL A 241 -9.21 -26.64 21.97
CA VAL A 241 -10.08 -25.55 21.47
C VAL A 241 -9.30 -24.28 21.08
N LYS A 242 -8.21 -23.96 21.79
CA LYS A 242 -7.41 -22.77 21.51
C LYS A 242 -6.75 -22.83 20.13
N PHE A 243 -6.20 -23.97 19.78
CA PHE A 243 -5.58 -24.20 18.49
C PHE A 243 -6.62 -24.19 17.35
N ALA A 244 -7.72 -24.88 17.54
CA ALA A 244 -8.84 -24.86 16.59
C ALA A 244 -9.33 -23.43 16.33
N SER A 245 -9.50 -22.63 17.39
CA SER A 245 -9.88 -21.21 17.27
C SER A 245 -8.86 -20.37 16.52
N ALA A 246 -7.56 -20.59 16.75
CA ALA A 246 -6.49 -19.90 16.02
C ALA A 246 -6.47 -20.27 14.53
N CYS A 247 -6.68 -21.55 14.19
CA CYS A 247 -6.84 -22.00 12.80
C CYS A 247 -8.06 -21.35 12.13
N CYS A 248 -9.20 -21.30 12.81
CA CYS A 248 -10.41 -20.62 12.31
C CYS A 248 -10.19 -19.13 12.09
N ALA A 249 -9.47 -18.44 12.99
CA ALA A 249 -9.14 -17.04 12.84
C ALA A 249 -8.29 -16.78 11.60
N LEU A 250 -7.25 -17.58 11.36
CA LEU A 250 -6.42 -17.49 10.16
C LEU A 250 -7.23 -17.77 8.89
N LEU A 251 -8.06 -18.83 8.89
CA LEU A 251 -8.91 -19.17 7.74
C LEU A 251 -9.90 -18.06 7.41
N THR A 252 -10.55 -17.49 8.43
CA THR A 252 -11.52 -16.38 8.25
C THR A 252 -10.84 -15.11 7.75
N PHE A 253 -9.62 -14.85 8.24
CA PHE A 253 -8.83 -13.69 7.82
C PHE A 253 -8.38 -13.84 6.36
N ALA A 254 -7.82 -14.98 6.01
CA ALA A 254 -7.28 -15.25 4.69
C ALA A 254 -8.37 -15.54 3.62
N ASP A 255 -9.59 -15.95 4.02
CA ASP A 255 -10.73 -16.18 3.11
C ASP A 255 -11.13 -14.93 2.31
N LYS A 256 -10.88 -13.74 2.86
CA LYS A 256 -11.11 -12.46 2.16
C LYS A 256 -10.26 -12.33 0.89
N VAL A 257 -9.10 -12.98 0.86
CA VAL A 257 -8.15 -12.98 -0.27
C VAL A 257 -8.24 -14.27 -1.06
N TYR A 258 -8.42 -15.38 -0.36
CA TYR A 258 -8.48 -16.72 -0.91
C TYR A 258 -9.81 -17.38 -0.55
N PRO A 259 -10.92 -17.11 -1.28
CA PRO A 259 -12.27 -17.57 -0.93
C PRO A 259 -12.42 -19.09 -0.76
N PHE A 260 -11.49 -19.90 -1.25
CA PHE A 260 -11.48 -21.33 -1.03
C PHE A 260 -11.20 -21.74 0.42
N LEU A 261 -10.63 -20.83 1.23
CA LEU A 261 -10.28 -21.10 2.63
C LEU A 261 -11.47 -21.11 3.57
N GLY A 262 -12.51 -20.33 3.29
CA GLY A 262 -13.74 -20.31 4.09
C GLY A 262 -14.41 -21.68 4.21
N GLN A 263 -14.25 -22.53 3.20
CA GLN A 263 -14.76 -23.91 3.25
C GLN A 263 -13.99 -24.83 4.23
N LEU A 264 -12.79 -24.42 4.66
CA LEU A 264 -11.95 -25.21 5.56
C LEU A 264 -12.25 -24.93 7.03
N THR A 265 -12.99 -23.91 7.37
CA THR A 265 -13.39 -23.62 8.76
C THR A 265 -14.19 -24.78 9.37
N ALA A 266 -14.94 -25.52 8.56
CA ALA A 266 -15.66 -26.71 8.98
C ALA A 266 -14.74 -27.87 9.45
N LEU A 267 -13.45 -27.84 9.17
CA LEU A 267 -12.48 -28.82 9.67
C LEU A 267 -12.14 -28.62 11.16
N PHE A 268 -12.44 -27.44 11.71
CA PHE A 268 -12.14 -27.08 13.10
C PHE A 268 -13.45 -26.74 13.83
N PRO A 269 -14.20 -27.74 14.29
CA PRO A 269 -15.44 -27.53 15.05
C PRO A 269 -15.13 -26.79 16.36
N HIS A 270 -15.96 -25.82 16.69
CA HIS A 270 -15.88 -25.00 17.92
C HIS A 270 -16.24 -25.80 19.17
#